data_3ebd6e08763b0b09ccaa8afa695983fe
#
_entry.id   3ebd6e08763b0b09ccaa8afa695983fe
#
_cell.length_a   1.000
_cell.length_b   1.000
_cell.length_c   1.000
_cell.angle_alpha   90.00
_cell.angle_beta   90.00
_cell.angle_gamma   90.00
#
_symmetry.space_group_name_H-M   'P 1'
#
loop_
_entity.id
_entity.type
_entity.pdbx_description
1 polymer ?
#
loop_
_entity_poly.entity_id
_entity_poly.type
_entity_poly.pdbx_seq_one_letter_code
_entity_poly.pdbx_strand_id
1 'polypeptide(L)'
;MPITADWLFQNHTAQQVTIQLLARALSSTEATSINLDDAAEIEALVLARPPLDGMPHTPTQGSPTERVVLQRAEQEKQADMRHKLQKYLWYQQLYDALLKTFTLKEQWFVEYHYNQRYTLIALTQLDDSPFKDYDRTTVWKYKKRLLSKADAILQTI
;
A
#
# COMPACT_ATOMS: atom_id res chain seq x y z
N MET A 1 10.89 -13.34 -6.53
CA MET A 1 11.83 -13.41 -5.40
C MET A 1 11.11 -13.93 -4.18
N PRO A 2 11.69 -14.85 -3.46
CA PRO A 2 11.12 -15.27 -2.18
C PRO A 2 11.12 -14.08 -1.21
N ILE A 3 10.03 -13.91 -0.48
CA ILE A 3 9.92 -12.86 0.54
C ILE A 3 10.72 -13.31 1.74
N THR A 4 11.68 -12.50 2.16
CA THR A 4 12.46 -12.74 3.37
C THR A 4 11.92 -11.89 4.52
N ALA A 5 12.08 -12.35 5.74
CA ALA A 5 11.66 -11.61 6.93
C ALA A 5 12.36 -10.26 7.06
N ASP A 6 13.65 -10.19 6.74
CA ASP A 6 14.41 -8.94 6.76
C ASP A 6 13.84 -7.90 5.79
N TRP A 7 13.50 -8.31 4.56
CA TRP A 7 12.85 -7.44 3.60
C TRP A 7 11.47 -6.96 4.09
N LEU A 8 10.67 -7.87 4.66
CA LEU A 8 9.34 -7.56 5.16
C LEU A 8 9.40 -6.52 6.29
N PHE A 9 10.30 -6.69 7.25
CA PHE A 9 10.48 -5.78 8.36
C PHE A 9 11.04 -4.41 7.91
N GLN A 10 12.02 -4.38 7.00
CA GLN A 10 12.58 -3.13 6.48
C GLN A 10 11.58 -2.28 5.72
N ASN A 11 10.63 -2.91 5.02
CA ASN A 11 9.69 -2.21 4.16
C ASN A 11 8.31 -1.99 4.79
N HIS A 12 8.04 -2.51 5.98
CA HIS A 12 6.72 -2.45 6.62
C HIS A 12 6.16 -1.03 6.70
N THR A 13 6.91 -0.07 7.20
CA THR A 13 6.47 1.32 7.33
C THR A 13 6.16 1.96 5.97
N ALA A 14 7.02 1.72 4.97
CA ALA A 14 6.79 2.22 3.62
C ALA A 14 5.55 1.57 2.97
N GLN A 15 5.32 0.30 3.23
CA GLN A 15 4.14 -0.43 2.77
C GLN A 15 2.85 0.14 3.37
N GLN A 16 2.83 0.48 4.66
CA GLN A 16 1.69 1.11 5.32
C GLN A 16 1.33 2.46 4.67
N VAL A 17 2.33 3.30 4.40
CA VAL A 17 2.13 4.58 3.70
C VAL A 17 1.57 4.34 2.29
N THR A 18 2.12 3.36 1.57
CA THR A 18 1.65 3.00 0.23
C THR A 18 0.19 2.52 0.23
N ILE A 19 -0.20 1.69 1.19
CA ILE A 19 -1.59 1.25 1.38
C ILE A 19 -2.52 2.46 1.57
N GLN A 20 -2.16 3.40 2.42
CA GLN A 20 -2.96 4.60 2.68
C GLN A 20 -3.09 5.47 1.42
N LEU A 21 -2.01 5.65 0.66
CA LEU A 21 -2.03 6.42 -0.58
C LEU A 21 -2.90 5.76 -1.66
N LEU A 22 -2.76 4.44 -1.85
CA LEU A 22 -3.56 3.67 -2.80
C LEU A 22 -5.05 3.67 -2.42
N ALA A 23 -5.37 3.50 -1.14
CA ALA A 23 -6.75 3.55 -0.65
C ALA A 23 -7.39 4.93 -0.89
N ARG A 24 -6.65 6.02 -0.64
CA ARG A 24 -7.10 7.40 -0.93
C ARG A 24 -7.29 7.62 -2.43
N ALA A 25 -6.35 7.17 -3.26
CA ALA A 25 -6.44 7.31 -4.70
C ALA A 25 -7.64 6.58 -5.27
N LEU A 26 -7.93 5.36 -4.81
CA LEU A 26 -9.10 4.59 -5.23
C LEU A 26 -10.40 5.25 -4.79
N SER A 27 -10.51 5.72 -3.55
CA SER A 27 -11.71 6.40 -3.06
C SER A 27 -11.98 7.73 -3.78
N SER A 28 -10.94 8.49 -4.13
CA SER A 28 -11.09 9.72 -4.91
C SER A 28 -11.54 9.46 -6.35
N THR A 29 -11.06 8.37 -6.96
CA THR A 29 -11.44 7.99 -8.32
C THR A 29 -12.88 7.48 -8.38
N GLU A 30 -13.32 6.72 -7.37
CA GLU A 30 -14.71 6.28 -7.25
C GLU A 30 -15.67 7.48 -7.07
N ALA A 31 -15.31 8.46 -6.25
CA ALA A 31 -16.08 9.68 -6.10
C ALA A 31 -16.16 10.50 -7.40
N THR A 32 -15.09 10.53 -8.19
CA THR A 32 -15.08 11.21 -9.49
C THR A 32 -15.92 10.46 -10.53
N SER A 33 -15.96 9.14 -10.50
CA SER A 33 -16.81 8.34 -11.41
C SER A 33 -18.30 8.54 -11.13
N ILE A 34 -18.71 8.69 -9.89
CA ILE A 34 -20.10 9.01 -9.51
C ILE A 34 -20.50 10.39 -10.05
N ASN A 35 -19.63 11.38 -9.96
CA ASN A 35 -19.88 12.71 -10.52
C ASN A 35 -19.90 12.71 -12.07
N LEU A 36 -19.17 11.81 -12.72
CA LEU A 36 -19.19 11.65 -14.17
C LEU A 36 -20.48 11.00 -14.67
N ASP A 37 -21.05 10.08 -13.91
CA ASP A 37 -22.35 9.48 -14.25
C ASP A 37 -23.48 10.53 -14.14
N ASP A 38 -23.48 11.36 -13.10
CA ASP A 38 -24.40 12.49 -12.96
C ASP A 38 -24.21 13.53 -14.08
N ALA A 39 -22.96 13.81 -14.45
CA ALA A 39 -22.65 14.72 -15.55
C ALA A 39 -23.08 14.14 -16.92
N ALA A 40 -22.92 12.83 -17.11
CA ALA A 40 -23.38 12.14 -18.34
C ALA A 40 -24.92 12.12 -18.44
N GLU A 41 -25.62 11.98 -17.33
CA GLU A 41 -27.10 12.05 -17.27
C GLU A 41 -27.58 13.47 -17.57
N ILE A 42 -26.95 14.49 -17.01
CA ILE A 42 -27.24 15.89 -17.31
C ILE A 42 -26.93 16.22 -18.78
N GLU A 43 -25.83 15.71 -19.31
CA GLU A 43 -25.44 15.89 -20.72
C GLU A 43 -26.41 15.19 -21.67
N ALA A 44 -26.90 14.00 -21.33
CA ALA A 44 -27.93 13.29 -22.09
C ALA A 44 -29.25 14.08 -22.10
N LEU A 45 -29.62 14.72 -21.00
CA LEU A 45 -30.79 15.59 -20.91
C LEU A 45 -30.61 16.88 -21.73
N VAL A 46 -29.40 17.42 -21.80
CA VAL A 46 -29.09 18.62 -22.64
C VAL A 46 -29.09 18.27 -24.13
N LEU A 47 -28.60 17.07 -24.51
CA LEU A 47 -28.61 16.56 -25.88
C LEU A 47 -30.01 16.20 -26.39
N ALA A 48 -30.96 15.89 -25.47
CA ALA A 48 -32.35 15.60 -25.80
C ALA A 48 -33.16 16.88 -26.14
N ARG A 49 -32.61 18.09 -25.98
CA ARG A 49 -33.23 19.32 -26.45
C ARG A 49 -33.12 19.42 -27.98
N PRO A 50 -34.21 19.72 -28.71
CA PRO A 50 -34.13 19.94 -30.13
C PRO A 50 -33.12 21.07 -30.42
N PRO A 51 -32.25 20.92 -31.43
CA PRO A 51 -31.29 21.93 -31.81
C PRO A 51 -32.02 23.20 -32.20
N LEU A 52 -31.63 24.34 -31.56
CA LEU A 52 -32.01 25.63 -32.03
C LEU A 52 -31.40 25.85 -33.41
N ASP A 53 -32.24 26.03 -34.40
CA ASP A 53 -31.92 26.11 -35.80
C ASP A 53 -30.79 27.12 -36.09
N GLY A 54 -29.74 26.70 -36.77
CA GLY A 54 -28.84 27.54 -37.52
C GLY A 54 -27.48 27.90 -36.94
N MET A 55 -27.08 27.35 -35.79
CA MET A 55 -25.68 27.52 -35.33
C MET A 55 -24.80 26.33 -35.71
N PRO A 56 -23.63 26.55 -36.33
CA PRO A 56 -22.67 25.49 -36.57
C PRO A 56 -22.19 24.96 -35.22
N HIS A 57 -22.51 23.70 -34.92
CA HIS A 57 -21.98 23.00 -33.77
C HIS A 57 -20.47 22.81 -33.94
N THR A 58 -19.69 23.58 -33.20
CA THR A 58 -18.29 23.26 -32.97
C THR A 58 -18.28 21.94 -32.19
N PRO A 59 -17.67 20.85 -32.70
CA PRO A 59 -17.54 19.62 -31.94
C PRO A 59 -16.51 19.87 -30.82
N THR A 60 -16.99 20.34 -29.68
CA THR A 60 -16.16 20.58 -28.48
C THR A 60 -15.93 19.33 -27.66
N GLN A 61 -16.32 18.16 -28.14
CA GLN A 61 -16.17 16.94 -27.37
C GLN A 61 -15.56 15.85 -28.26
N GLY A 62 -14.52 15.20 -27.74
CA GLY A 62 -13.83 14.10 -28.38
C GLY A 62 -14.79 13.03 -28.88
N SER A 63 -14.38 12.29 -29.90
CA SER A 63 -15.22 11.28 -30.52
C SER A 63 -15.69 10.25 -29.48
N PRO A 64 -16.87 9.61 -29.68
CA PRO A 64 -17.32 8.53 -28.79
C PRO A 64 -16.28 7.43 -28.57
N THR A 65 -15.43 7.20 -29.58
CA THR A 65 -14.32 6.25 -29.52
C THR A 65 -13.24 6.70 -28.54
N GLU A 66 -12.90 7.99 -28.51
CA GLU A 66 -11.91 8.51 -27.55
C GLU A 66 -12.41 8.41 -26.11
N ARG A 67 -13.69 8.64 -25.85
CA ARG A 67 -14.29 8.47 -24.53
C ARG A 67 -14.20 7.01 -24.06
N VAL A 68 -14.52 6.06 -24.94
CA VAL A 68 -14.44 4.62 -24.63
C VAL A 68 -12.97 4.21 -24.33
N VAL A 69 -12.01 4.73 -25.09
CA VAL A 69 -10.59 4.45 -24.87
C VAL A 69 -10.12 5.02 -23.53
N LEU A 70 -10.51 6.25 -23.20
CA LEU A 70 -10.18 6.88 -21.92
C LEU A 70 -10.80 6.14 -20.73
N GLN A 71 -12.06 5.75 -20.83
CA GLN A 71 -12.72 4.96 -19.79
C GLN A 71 -12.05 3.61 -19.57
N ARG A 72 -11.63 2.91 -20.63
CA ARG A 72 -10.89 1.66 -20.52
C ARG A 72 -9.54 1.87 -19.84
N ALA A 73 -8.80 2.90 -20.24
CA ALA A 73 -7.51 3.23 -19.63
C ALA A 73 -7.65 3.54 -18.13
N GLU A 74 -8.70 4.24 -17.72
CA GLU A 74 -8.99 4.52 -16.31
C GLU A 74 -9.37 3.25 -15.54
N GLN A 75 -10.19 2.38 -16.11
CA GLN A 75 -10.57 1.09 -15.53
C GLN A 75 -9.35 0.17 -15.33
N GLU A 76 -8.47 0.10 -16.33
CA GLU A 76 -7.21 -0.66 -16.24
C GLU A 76 -6.31 -0.11 -15.14
N LYS A 77 -6.17 1.22 -15.04
CA LYS A 77 -5.40 1.88 -14.00
C LYS A 77 -5.98 1.61 -12.60
N GLN A 78 -7.30 1.63 -12.45
CA GLN A 78 -7.96 1.28 -11.19
C GLN A 78 -7.76 -0.18 -10.82
N ALA A 79 -7.87 -1.10 -11.80
CA ALA A 79 -7.61 -2.52 -11.59
C ALA A 79 -6.18 -2.77 -11.13
N ASP A 80 -5.20 -2.10 -11.72
CA ASP A 80 -3.79 -2.14 -11.32
C ASP A 80 -3.58 -1.64 -9.90
N MET A 81 -4.20 -0.52 -9.54
CA MET A 81 -4.13 0.02 -8.18
C MET A 81 -4.74 -0.93 -7.15
N ARG A 82 -5.90 -1.54 -7.46
CA ARG A 82 -6.53 -2.54 -6.59
C ARG A 82 -5.65 -3.77 -6.41
N HIS A 83 -5.04 -4.26 -7.47
CA HIS A 83 -4.12 -5.40 -7.41
C HIS A 83 -2.89 -5.07 -6.55
N LYS A 84 -2.31 -3.90 -6.73
CA LYS A 84 -1.20 -3.42 -5.88
C LYS A 84 -1.62 -3.31 -4.42
N LEU A 85 -2.78 -2.72 -4.14
CA LEU A 85 -3.32 -2.61 -2.79
C LEU A 85 -3.49 -3.98 -2.13
N GLN A 86 -4.09 -4.95 -2.82
CA GLN A 86 -4.23 -6.32 -2.32
C GLN A 86 -2.89 -6.96 -1.99
N LYS A 87 -1.88 -6.77 -2.84
CA LYS A 87 -0.53 -7.27 -2.61
C LYS A 87 0.10 -6.69 -1.35
N TYR A 88 -0.02 -5.38 -1.12
CA TYR A 88 0.51 -4.73 0.08
C TYR A 88 -0.26 -5.11 1.35
N LEU A 89 -1.58 -5.26 1.26
CA LEU A 89 -2.40 -5.77 2.37
C LEU A 89 -1.99 -7.20 2.76
N TRP A 90 -1.67 -8.04 1.78
CA TRP A 90 -1.16 -9.38 2.04
C TRP A 90 0.20 -9.34 2.77
N TYR A 91 1.12 -8.45 2.37
CA TYR A 91 2.39 -8.27 3.10
C TYR A 91 2.16 -7.82 4.54
N GLN A 92 1.20 -6.93 4.77
CA GLN A 92 0.82 -6.51 6.12
C GLN A 92 0.28 -7.68 6.95
N GLN A 93 -0.56 -8.51 6.37
CA GLN A 93 -1.08 -9.72 7.04
C GLN A 93 0.04 -10.69 7.41
N LEU A 94 1.03 -10.88 6.53
CA LEU A 94 2.22 -11.69 6.83
C LEU A 94 3.03 -11.09 8.00
N TYR A 95 3.25 -9.81 7.99
CA TYR A 95 3.94 -9.10 9.07
C TYR A 95 3.22 -9.27 10.41
N ASP A 96 1.91 -9.04 10.45
CA ASP A 96 1.10 -9.19 11.66
C ASP A 96 1.07 -10.65 12.15
N ALA A 97 1.01 -11.60 11.23
CA ALA A 97 1.07 -13.03 11.56
C ALA A 97 2.42 -13.40 12.18
N LEU A 98 3.53 -12.90 11.64
CA LEU A 98 4.85 -13.09 12.22
C LEU A 98 4.96 -12.49 13.63
N LEU A 99 4.50 -11.25 13.82
CA LEU A 99 4.54 -10.61 15.13
C LEU A 99 3.75 -11.36 16.19
N LYS A 100 2.62 -11.97 15.83
CA LYS A 100 1.84 -12.80 16.76
C LYS A 100 2.57 -14.05 17.25
N THR A 101 3.51 -14.57 16.46
CA THR A 101 4.33 -15.72 16.82
C THR A 101 5.54 -15.34 17.68
N PHE A 102 5.86 -14.06 17.76
CA PHE A 102 7.05 -13.56 18.44
C PHE A 102 6.80 -13.31 19.92
N THR A 103 7.84 -13.50 20.71
CA THR A 103 7.86 -13.09 22.13
C THR A 103 7.88 -11.57 22.24
N LEU A 104 7.50 -11.03 23.40
CA LEU A 104 7.53 -9.58 23.65
C LEU A 104 8.90 -8.96 23.37
N LYS A 105 9.99 -9.69 23.72
CA LYS A 105 11.37 -9.25 23.44
C LYS A 105 11.67 -9.18 21.95
N GLU A 106 11.19 -10.15 21.18
CA GLU A 106 11.34 -10.19 19.71
C GLU A 106 10.52 -9.08 19.04
N GLN A 107 9.27 -8.87 19.49
CA GLN A 107 8.42 -7.77 19.03
C GLN A 107 9.04 -6.41 19.31
N TRP A 108 9.59 -6.21 20.52
CA TRP A 108 10.30 -5.01 20.89
C TRP A 108 11.51 -4.75 19.97
N PHE A 109 12.28 -5.79 19.66
CA PHE A 109 13.40 -5.70 18.73
C PHE A 109 12.98 -5.25 17.34
N VAL A 110 11.93 -5.85 16.78
CA VAL A 110 11.40 -5.48 15.45
C VAL A 110 10.92 -4.03 15.46
N GLU A 111 10.19 -3.62 16.47
CA GLU A 111 9.68 -2.25 16.58
C GLU A 111 10.81 -1.22 16.63
N TYR A 112 11.75 -1.37 17.52
CA TYR A 112 12.80 -0.37 17.70
C TYR A 112 13.87 -0.42 16.60
N HIS A 113 14.27 -1.59 16.16
CA HIS A 113 15.34 -1.68 15.16
C HIS A 113 14.82 -1.38 13.74
N TYR A 114 13.67 -1.92 13.35
CA TYR A 114 13.17 -1.80 11.99
C TYR A 114 12.21 -0.62 11.79
N ASN A 115 11.23 -0.45 12.65
CA ASN A 115 10.24 0.62 12.50
C ASN A 115 10.79 1.97 12.95
N GLN A 116 11.42 2.04 14.12
CA GLN A 116 12.01 3.27 14.65
C GLN A 116 13.45 3.51 14.20
N ARG A 117 14.05 2.58 13.48
CA ARG A 117 15.39 2.72 12.85
C ARG A 117 16.55 2.91 13.83
N TYR A 118 16.44 2.40 15.06
CA TYR A 118 17.57 2.40 16.00
C TYR A 118 18.68 1.45 15.55
N THR A 119 19.92 1.88 15.72
CA THR A 119 21.08 1.01 15.48
C THR A 119 21.18 -0.07 16.56
N LEU A 120 21.88 -1.18 16.28
CA LEU A 120 22.08 -2.25 17.27
C LEU A 120 22.78 -1.74 18.54
N ILE A 121 23.68 -0.78 18.40
CA ILE A 121 24.35 -0.14 19.55
C ILE A 121 23.36 0.69 20.37
N ALA A 122 22.52 1.49 19.70
CA ALA A 122 21.52 2.30 20.36
C ALA A 122 20.51 1.46 21.17
N LEU A 123 20.17 0.26 20.70
CA LEU A 123 19.30 -0.67 21.42
C LEU A 123 19.90 -1.11 22.78
N THR A 124 21.21 -1.16 22.89
CA THR A 124 21.89 -1.51 24.17
C THR A 124 21.97 -0.35 25.15
N GLN A 125 21.70 0.87 24.69
CA GLN A 125 21.82 2.10 25.47
C GLN A 125 20.48 2.65 25.99
N LEU A 126 19.36 2.14 25.46
CA LEU A 126 18.03 2.55 25.90
C LEU A 126 17.72 1.99 27.30
N ASP A 127 17.20 2.86 28.18
CA ASP A 127 16.92 2.48 29.57
C ASP A 127 15.88 1.36 29.71
N ASP A 128 14.87 1.35 28.83
CA ASP A 128 13.79 0.35 28.80
C ASP A 128 14.09 -0.85 27.89
N SER A 129 15.31 -0.96 27.39
CA SER A 129 15.69 -2.01 26.46
C SER A 129 15.88 -3.36 27.15
N PRO A 130 15.27 -4.45 26.63
CA PRO A 130 15.60 -5.80 27.07
C PRO A 130 17.03 -6.24 26.68
N PHE A 131 17.73 -5.44 25.88
CA PHE A 131 19.13 -5.62 25.45
C PHE A 131 20.10 -4.68 26.14
N LYS A 132 19.67 -3.99 27.21
CA LYS A 132 20.53 -3.16 28.02
C LYS A 132 21.70 -4.01 28.52
N ASP A 133 22.90 -3.44 28.40
CA ASP A 133 24.16 -4.10 28.79
C ASP A 133 24.59 -5.28 27.91
N TYR A 134 23.90 -5.56 26.81
CA TYR A 134 24.36 -6.53 25.86
C TYR A 134 25.47 -5.96 24.96
N ASP A 135 26.42 -6.81 24.63
CA ASP A 135 27.43 -6.53 23.63
C ASP A 135 26.82 -6.49 22.23
N ARG A 136 27.34 -5.58 21.37
CA ARG A 136 26.90 -5.45 19.96
C ARG A 136 26.88 -6.78 19.23
N THR A 137 27.88 -7.62 19.45
CA THR A 137 28.01 -8.95 18.84
C THR A 137 26.87 -9.86 19.26
N THR A 138 26.45 -9.80 20.53
CA THR A 138 25.34 -10.58 21.07
C THR A 138 24.01 -10.15 20.46
N VAL A 139 23.77 -8.84 20.34
CA VAL A 139 22.56 -8.31 19.69
C VAL A 139 22.52 -8.68 18.20
N TRP A 140 23.67 -8.64 17.52
CA TRP A 140 23.76 -9.06 16.12
C TRP A 140 23.45 -10.57 15.94
N LYS A 141 23.95 -11.41 16.82
CA LYS A 141 23.61 -12.85 16.83
C LYS A 141 22.11 -13.07 17.11
N TYR A 142 21.54 -12.26 18.01
CA TYR A 142 20.10 -12.28 18.26
C TYR A 142 19.30 -11.92 17.00
N LYS A 143 19.66 -10.84 16.31
CA LYS A 143 19.06 -10.45 15.03
C LYS A 143 19.08 -11.60 14.02
N LYS A 144 20.22 -12.26 13.85
CA LYS A 144 20.33 -13.40 12.92
C LYS A 144 19.42 -14.56 13.28
N ARG A 145 19.33 -14.91 14.57
CA ARG A 145 18.44 -15.98 15.04
C ARG A 145 16.98 -15.64 14.82
N LEU A 146 16.59 -14.39 15.09
CA LEU A 146 15.24 -13.90 14.88
C LEU A 146 14.85 -13.95 13.41
N LEU A 147 15.72 -13.50 12.51
CA LEU A 147 15.48 -13.57 11.07
C LEU A 147 15.38 -15.02 10.57
N SER A 148 16.26 -15.90 11.02
CA SER A 148 16.20 -17.32 10.65
C SER A 148 14.90 -17.97 11.12
N LYS A 149 14.44 -17.67 12.34
CA LYS A 149 13.15 -18.13 12.86
C LYS A 149 11.98 -17.60 12.02
N ALA A 150 12.00 -16.32 11.69
CA ALA A 150 10.96 -15.67 10.91
C ALA A 150 10.90 -16.21 9.47
N ASP A 151 12.05 -16.42 8.83
CA ASP A 151 12.13 -17.02 7.49
C ASP A 151 11.60 -18.46 7.48
N ALA A 152 11.90 -19.23 8.52
CA ALA A 152 11.35 -20.58 8.66
C ALA A 152 9.82 -20.57 8.77
N ILE A 153 9.24 -19.62 9.50
CA ILE A 153 7.78 -19.45 9.60
C ILE A 153 7.20 -19.04 8.24
N LEU A 154 7.82 -18.09 7.53
CA LEU A 154 7.36 -17.65 6.21
C LEU A 154 7.36 -18.78 5.17
N GLN A 155 8.27 -19.74 5.27
CA GLN A 155 8.31 -20.91 4.39
C GLN A 155 7.18 -21.91 4.67
N THR A 156 6.52 -21.83 5.81
CA THR A 156 5.40 -22.72 6.18
C THR A 156 4.02 -22.16 5.84
N ILE A 157 3.96 -20.89 5.49
CA ILE A 157 2.72 -20.19 5.06
C ILE A 157 2.61 -20.23 3.53
#